data_666c7faf30ddbeff2cb41b974808b028
#
_entry.id   666c7faf30ddbeff2cb41b974808b028
#
_cell.length_a   1.000
_cell.length_b   1.000
_cell.length_c   1.000
_cell.angle_alpha   90.00
_cell.angle_beta   90.00
_cell.angle_gamma   90.00
#
_symmetry.space_group_name_H-M   'P 1'
#
loop_
_entity.id
_entity.type
_entity.pdbx_description
1 polymer ?
#
loop_
_entity_poly.entity_id
_entity_poly.type
_entity_poly.pdbx_seq_one_letter_code
_entity_poly.pdbx_strand_id
1 'polypeptide(L)'
;DNFFGFGPQLLKQNGEIDGFEMTSSQKEVLNSVFHDYAVDLLLESIPEYERFITDAQDAEEGDFVYIKDKFLIYDFNHLSKVLDINEIKPFMGADTSAGKNIKDLSKELQKIQSKVKNPTNEQKAEIENMKTIINGLKAAEESNKKGIENIELIKKFADYSNNLFSQTTLIRVNSGLVYAKKDCFRNSIEQISMLTDSKRNITIFETVSSIIEKTHQNDSMMSLKTEDIYAIPSIINDLMLSSFNILKEKDRLIKPIAIFFE
;
A
#
# COMPACT_ATOMS: atom_id res chain seq x y z
N ASP A 1 7.81 -17.77 32.04
CA ASP A 1 7.65 -18.68 31.51
C ASP A 1 7.91 -18.57 30.01
N ASN A 2 8.88 -19.30 29.52
CA ASN A 2 9.44 -19.12 28.18
C ASN A 2 8.79 -20.10 27.20
N PHE A 3 7.72 -19.69 26.54
CA PHE A 3 7.07 -20.48 25.49
C PHE A 3 7.81 -20.44 24.13
N PHE A 4 8.84 -19.60 23.99
CA PHE A 4 9.64 -19.47 22.76
C PHE A 4 10.95 -20.26 22.76
N GLY A 5 11.04 -21.33 23.57
CA GLY A 5 12.23 -22.16 23.69
C GLY A 5 12.23 -23.47 22.89
N PHE A 6 11.29 -23.68 21.95
CA PHE A 6 11.22 -24.89 21.13
C PHE A 6 12.02 -24.79 19.82
N GLY A 7 13.13 -24.13 19.87
CA GLY A 7 14.13 -24.17 18.82
C GLY A 7 15.14 -25.34 19.09
N PRO A 8 16.39 -25.15 18.78
CA PRO A 8 17.44 -26.19 18.74
C PRO A 8 17.69 -26.99 19.99
N GLN A 9 17.04 -26.69 21.11
CA GLN A 9 17.25 -27.42 22.37
C GLN A 9 16.63 -28.82 22.40
N LEU A 10 15.60 -29.10 21.61
CA LEU A 10 15.02 -30.44 21.50
C LEU A 10 15.98 -31.43 20.82
N LEU A 11 16.90 -30.94 19.99
CA LEU A 11 17.93 -31.76 19.33
C LEU A 11 19.16 -32.02 20.24
N LYS A 12 19.31 -31.28 21.34
CA LYS A 12 20.43 -31.49 22.30
C LYS A 12 20.20 -32.58 23.33
N GLN A 13 18.97 -33.08 23.46
CA GLN A 13 18.65 -34.07 24.49
C GLN A 13 18.78 -35.54 24.06
N ASN A 14 18.93 -35.82 22.78
CA ASN A 14 19.12 -37.19 22.30
C ASN A 14 20.32 -37.30 21.37
N GLY A 15 21.49 -37.56 21.99
CA GLY A 15 22.63 -38.21 21.35
C GLY A 15 23.39 -37.33 20.37
N GLU A 16 24.69 -37.41 20.47
CA GLU A 16 25.68 -36.96 19.49
C GLU A 16 25.28 -37.43 18.10
N ILE A 17 24.72 -36.49 17.29
CA ILE A 17 24.65 -36.68 15.85
C ILE A 17 25.97 -36.13 15.30
N ASP A 18 26.90 -37.06 15.09
CA ASP A 18 28.14 -36.81 14.37
C ASP A 18 27.88 -36.03 13.10
N GLY A 19 28.43 -34.81 13.02
CA GLY A 19 28.98 -34.21 11.83
C GLY A 19 28.09 -34.08 10.58
N PHE A 20 26.77 -33.97 10.68
CA PHE A 20 25.94 -33.66 9.50
C PHE A 20 25.92 -32.16 9.29
N GLU A 21 26.83 -31.63 8.49
CA GLU A 21 26.77 -30.26 8.00
C GLU A 21 25.60 -30.13 7.02
N MET A 22 24.47 -29.65 7.50
CA MET A 22 23.32 -29.31 6.63
C MET A 22 23.69 -28.15 5.75
N THR A 23 23.41 -28.28 4.46
CA THR A 23 23.49 -27.16 3.53
C THR A 23 22.48 -26.05 3.90
N SER A 24 22.72 -24.83 3.45
CA SER A 24 21.80 -23.71 3.68
C SER A 24 20.36 -24.03 3.23
N SER A 25 20.21 -24.69 2.07
CA SER A 25 18.91 -25.12 1.54
C SER A 25 18.22 -26.16 2.43
N GLN A 26 18.96 -27.12 2.97
CA GLN A 26 18.41 -28.11 3.91
C GLN A 26 17.95 -27.48 5.22
N LYS A 27 18.70 -26.49 5.73
CA LYS A 27 18.30 -25.71 6.92
C LYS A 27 17.03 -24.91 6.66
N GLU A 28 16.90 -24.33 5.49
CA GLU A 28 15.73 -23.55 5.09
C GLU A 28 14.48 -24.43 4.98
N VAL A 29 14.60 -25.59 4.33
CA VAL A 29 13.50 -26.58 4.26
C VAL A 29 13.10 -27.08 5.65
N LEU A 30 14.08 -27.41 6.49
CA LEU A 30 13.80 -27.88 7.86
C LEU A 30 13.10 -26.81 8.69
N ASN A 31 13.57 -25.56 8.63
CA ASN A 31 12.93 -24.44 9.31
C ASN A 31 11.48 -24.25 8.81
N SER A 32 11.27 -24.34 7.50
CA SER A 32 9.93 -24.22 6.91
C SER A 32 8.98 -25.29 7.44
N VAL A 33 9.42 -26.54 7.49
CA VAL A 33 8.62 -27.66 8.03
C VAL A 33 8.32 -27.47 9.53
N PHE A 34 9.29 -27.01 10.30
CA PHE A 34 9.05 -26.74 11.73
C PHE A 34 8.07 -25.58 11.94
N HIS A 35 8.15 -24.54 11.13
CA HIS A 35 7.18 -23.44 11.20
C HIS A 35 5.77 -23.90 10.86
N ASP A 36 5.60 -24.72 9.82
CA ASP A 36 4.28 -25.26 9.44
C ASP A 36 3.69 -26.13 10.54
N TYR A 37 4.49 -27.04 11.09
CA TYR A 37 4.07 -27.88 12.20
C TYR A 37 3.73 -27.09 13.47
N ALA A 38 4.51 -26.06 13.79
CA ALA A 38 4.21 -25.18 14.92
C ALA A 38 2.91 -24.41 14.75
N VAL A 39 2.61 -23.97 13.53
CA VAL A 39 1.33 -23.31 13.21
C VAL A 39 0.16 -24.27 13.33
N ASP A 40 0.29 -25.52 12.83
CA ASP A 40 -0.76 -26.53 12.96
C ASP A 40 -1.07 -26.84 14.42
N LEU A 41 -0.04 -27.05 15.26
CA LEU A 41 -0.21 -27.27 16.70
C LEU A 41 -0.88 -26.05 17.38
N LEU A 42 -0.52 -24.86 16.93
CA LEU A 42 -1.07 -23.62 17.48
C LEU A 42 -2.55 -23.49 17.13
N LEU A 43 -2.92 -23.77 15.90
CA LEU A 43 -4.31 -23.77 15.44
C LEU A 43 -5.18 -24.84 16.11
N GLU A 44 -4.59 -25.99 16.48
CA GLU A 44 -5.30 -27.05 17.22
C GLU A 44 -5.55 -26.66 18.68
N SER A 45 -4.61 -25.94 19.31
CA SER A 45 -4.67 -25.64 20.75
C SER A 45 -5.36 -24.31 21.09
N ILE A 46 -5.35 -23.35 20.18
CA ILE A 46 -5.89 -22.00 20.43
C ILE A 46 -7.40 -21.94 20.63
N PRO A 47 -8.26 -22.71 19.93
CA PRO A 47 -9.70 -22.68 20.19
C PRO A 47 -10.10 -22.94 21.64
N GLU A 48 -9.19 -23.53 22.45
CA GLU A 48 -9.41 -23.75 23.87
C GLU A 48 -9.13 -22.51 24.75
N TYR A 49 -8.56 -21.45 24.17
CA TYR A 49 -8.30 -20.20 24.90
C TYR A 49 -9.55 -19.33 24.96
N GLU A 50 -9.88 -18.83 26.14
CA GLU A 50 -11.03 -17.92 26.39
C GLU A 50 -10.97 -16.63 25.55
N ARG A 51 -9.77 -16.21 25.14
CA ARG A 51 -9.53 -14.99 24.35
C ARG A 51 -9.35 -15.25 22.85
N PHE A 52 -9.83 -16.36 22.35
CA PHE A 52 -9.86 -16.65 20.92
C PHE A 52 -11.20 -16.20 20.32
N ILE A 53 -11.14 -15.28 19.37
CA ILE A 53 -12.30 -14.65 18.74
C ILE A 53 -12.27 -14.90 17.24
N THR A 54 -13.38 -15.32 16.68
CA THR A 54 -13.54 -15.56 15.23
C THR A 54 -14.07 -14.34 14.48
N ASP A 55 -14.71 -13.40 15.17
CA ASP A 55 -15.12 -12.12 14.58
C ASP A 55 -14.17 -11.02 15.04
N ALA A 56 -13.36 -10.57 14.10
CA ALA A 56 -12.38 -9.53 14.38
C ALA A 56 -13.00 -8.19 14.82
N GLN A 57 -14.29 -7.97 14.56
CA GLN A 57 -14.96 -6.72 14.97
C GLN A 57 -15.24 -6.68 16.47
N ASP A 58 -15.36 -7.82 17.10
CA ASP A 58 -15.61 -7.94 18.53
C ASP A 58 -14.31 -8.06 19.36
N ALA A 59 -13.15 -8.17 18.68
CA ALA A 59 -11.88 -8.38 19.33
C ALA A 59 -11.38 -7.13 20.05
N GLU A 60 -10.86 -7.32 21.25
CA GLU A 60 -10.18 -6.32 22.09
C GLU A 60 -8.65 -6.44 21.99
N GLU A 61 -7.95 -5.48 22.59
CA GLU A 61 -6.48 -5.52 22.63
C GLU A 61 -5.98 -6.76 23.39
N GLY A 62 -5.06 -7.49 22.75
CA GLY A 62 -4.48 -8.71 23.26
C GLY A 62 -5.24 -9.99 22.92
N ASP A 63 -6.36 -9.91 22.22
CA ASP A 63 -7.09 -11.09 21.77
C ASP A 63 -6.39 -11.77 20.60
N PHE A 64 -6.58 -13.10 20.53
CA PHE A 64 -6.20 -13.90 19.38
C PHE A 64 -7.37 -13.98 18.42
N VAL A 65 -7.12 -13.70 17.15
CA VAL A 65 -8.16 -13.66 16.12
C VAL A 65 -7.76 -14.50 14.92
N TYR A 66 -8.74 -15.17 14.33
CA TYR A 66 -8.59 -15.89 13.07
C TYR A 66 -9.49 -15.25 12.03
N ILE A 67 -8.89 -14.61 11.05
CA ILE A 67 -9.59 -13.84 10.00
C ILE A 67 -9.42 -14.53 8.66
N LYS A 68 -10.52 -14.64 7.89
CA LYS A 68 -10.50 -14.98 6.47
C LYS A 68 -11.20 -13.88 5.70
N ASP A 69 -10.44 -13.09 4.92
CA ASP A 69 -10.95 -11.87 4.32
C ASP A 69 -10.31 -11.55 2.96
N LYS A 70 -10.86 -10.56 2.29
CA LYS A 70 -10.22 -9.87 1.18
C LYS A 70 -9.10 -8.97 1.72
N PHE A 71 -8.10 -8.72 0.89
CA PHE A 71 -6.94 -7.95 1.33
C PHE A 71 -6.42 -7.00 0.26
N LEU A 72 -5.77 -5.93 0.73
CA LEU A 72 -4.96 -5.04 -0.08
C LEU A 72 -3.56 -4.98 0.54
N ILE A 73 -2.53 -5.11 -0.29
CA ILE A 73 -1.14 -5.00 0.16
C ILE A 73 -0.58 -3.65 -0.24
N TYR A 74 0.10 -3.00 0.69
CA TYR A 74 0.82 -1.76 0.47
C TYR A 74 2.34 -2.02 0.53
N ASP A 75 2.95 -2.21 -0.63
CA ASP A 75 4.39 -2.22 -0.80
C ASP A 75 4.85 -0.85 -1.31
N PHE A 76 5.26 0.00 -0.39
CA PHE A 76 5.69 1.37 -0.72
C PHE A 76 6.97 1.40 -1.55
N ASN A 77 7.85 0.40 -1.42
CA ASN A 77 9.05 0.30 -2.24
C ASN A 77 8.69 0.03 -3.73
N HIS A 78 7.78 -0.91 -3.96
CA HIS A 78 7.30 -1.19 -5.30
C HIS A 78 6.52 0.00 -5.87
N LEU A 79 5.61 0.57 -5.07
CA LEU A 79 4.82 1.74 -5.45
C LEU A 79 5.70 2.93 -5.84
N SER A 80 6.75 3.23 -5.06
CA SER A 80 7.71 4.29 -5.35
C SER A 80 8.43 4.10 -6.69
N LYS A 81 8.81 2.87 -7.01
CA LYS A 81 9.48 2.53 -8.27
C LYS A 81 8.53 2.63 -9.48
N VAL A 82 7.31 2.09 -9.34
CA VAL A 82 6.32 2.10 -10.42
C VAL A 82 5.85 3.52 -10.74
N LEU A 83 5.82 4.42 -9.77
CA LEU A 83 5.39 5.81 -9.93
C LEU A 83 6.53 6.75 -10.35
N ASP A 84 7.66 6.26 -10.86
CA ASP A 84 8.68 7.15 -11.43
C ASP A 84 8.13 7.84 -12.68
N ILE A 85 7.93 9.18 -12.56
CA ILE A 85 7.26 9.96 -13.59
C ILE A 85 8.04 9.95 -14.91
N ASN A 86 9.36 9.84 -14.86
CA ASN A 86 10.20 9.82 -16.06
C ASN A 86 10.00 8.51 -16.83
N GLU A 87 9.76 7.41 -16.10
CA GLU A 87 9.55 6.08 -16.69
C GLU A 87 8.11 5.90 -17.19
N ILE A 88 7.11 6.39 -16.46
CA ILE A 88 5.71 6.16 -16.81
C ILE A 88 5.12 7.19 -17.77
N LYS A 89 5.69 8.40 -17.86
CA LYS A 89 5.20 9.47 -18.73
C LYS A 89 5.00 9.07 -20.20
N PRO A 90 5.86 8.27 -20.82
CA PRO A 90 5.63 7.78 -22.18
C PRO A 90 4.36 6.94 -22.33
N PHE A 91 3.97 6.22 -21.29
CA PHE A 91 2.81 5.32 -21.29
C PHE A 91 1.50 6.05 -20.94
N MET A 92 1.58 7.25 -20.38
CA MET A 92 0.41 8.03 -19.99
C MET A 92 -0.27 8.76 -21.16
N GLY A 93 0.23 8.59 -22.37
CA GLY A 93 -0.29 9.33 -23.54
C GLY A 93 -0.14 10.85 -23.40
N ALA A 94 0.69 11.32 -22.49
CA ALA A 94 1.05 12.73 -22.34
C ALA A 94 1.88 13.15 -23.55
N ASP A 95 1.20 13.22 -24.71
CA ASP A 95 1.81 13.64 -25.96
C ASP A 95 2.29 15.08 -25.78
N THR A 96 3.60 15.26 -25.70
CA THR A 96 4.24 16.57 -25.64
C THR A 96 3.96 17.41 -26.89
N SER A 97 3.37 16.81 -27.92
CA SER A 97 2.92 17.46 -29.15
C SER A 97 1.64 18.28 -28.92
N ALA A 98 0.80 17.95 -27.93
CA ALA A 98 -0.46 18.65 -27.67
C ALA A 98 -0.27 20.16 -27.45
N GLY A 99 0.74 20.52 -26.63
CA GLY A 99 1.06 21.92 -26.37
C GLY A 99 1.59 22.68 -27.61
N LYS A 100 2.28 22.02 -28.53
CA LYS A 100 2.68 22.59 -29.82
C LYS A 100 1.46 22.77 -30.71
N ASN A 101 0.62 21.75 -30.83
CA ASN A 101 -0.61 21.78 -31.60
C ASN A 101 -1.57 22.92 -31.15
N ILE A 102 -1.72 23.12 -29.82
CA ILE A 102 -2.54 24.23 -29.29
C ILE A 102 -1.96 25.59 -29.70
N LYS A 103 -0.63 25.77 -29.57
CA LYS A 103 0.01 27.03 -29.98
C LYS A 103 -0.13 27.32 -31.47
N ASP A 104 0.04 26.29 -32.30
CA ASP A 104 -0.04 26.45 -33.76
C ASP A 104 -1.47 26.71 -34.22
N LEU A 105 -2.44 25.96 -33.72
CA LEU A 105 -3.87 26.21 -33.96
C LEU A 105 -4.33 27.59 -33.46
N SER A 106 -3.83 28.04 -32.30
CA SER A 106 -4.14 29.38 -31.78
C SER A 106 -3.56 30.48 -32.65
N LYS A 107 -2.34 30.33 -33.20
CA LYS A 107 -1.78 31.28 -34.17
C LYS A 107 -2.53 31.28 -35.47
N GLU A 108 -2.97 30.14 -35.95
CA GLU A 108 -3.78 30.04 -37.18
C GLU A 108 -5.13 30.69 -37.01
N LEU A 109 -5.80 30.46 -35.89
CA LEU A 109 -7.05 31.13 -35.53
C LEU A 109 -6.88 32.67 -35.51
N GLN A 110 -5.82 33.17 -34.89
CA GLN A 110 -5.51 34.60 -34.87
C GLN A 110 -5.28 35.18 -36.28
N LYS A 111 -4.57 34.44 -37.15
CA LYS A 111 -4.34 34.85 -38.56
C LYS A 111 -5.65 34.94 -39.33
N ILE A 112 -6.56 33.97 -39.18
CA ILE A 112 -7.88 33.99 -39.81
C ILE A 112 -8.67 35.17 -39.29
N GLN A 113 -8.78 35.38 -38.00
CA GLN A 113 -9.51 36.49 -37.39
C GLN A 113 -8.97 37.88 -37.79
N SER A 114 -7.65 38.02 -37.95
CA SER A 114 -7.02 39.28 -38.33
C SER A 114 -7.24 39.67 -39.80
N LYS A 115 -7.42 38.68 -40.69
CA LYS A 115 -7.58 38.87 -42.13
C LYS A 115 -9.04 39.16 -42.55
N VAL A 116 -10.01 38.77 -41.74
CA VAL A 116 -11.41 38.77 -42.11
C VAL A 116 -12.16 39.81 -41.27
N LYS A 117 -12.38 41.01 -41.86
CA LYS A 117 -13.15 42.08 -41.20
C LYS A 117 -14.65 41.80 -41.09
N ASN A 118 -15.24 41.11 -42.12
CA ASN A 118 -16.65 40.71 -42.13
C ASN A 118 -16.74 39.22 -42.51
N PRO A 119 -16.74 38.28 -41.55
CA PRO A 119 -16.74 36.86 -41.85
C PRO A 119 -18.08 36.38 -42.43
N THR A 120 -18.01 35.57 -43.47
CA THR A 120 -19.17 34.82 -44.00
C THR A 120 -19.68 33.82 -42.98
N ASN A 121 -20.87 33.26 -43.17
CA ASN A 121 -21.42 32.26 -42.25
C ASN A 121 -20.54 31.00 -42.18
N GLU A 122 -19.92 30.59 -43.28
CA GLU A 122 -19.00 29.48 -43.36
C GLU A 122 -17.71 29.75 -42.53
N GLN A 123 -17.14 30.95 -42.69
CA GLN A 123 -15.94 31.35 -41.91
C GLN A 123 -16.22 31.48 -40.41
N LYS A 124 -17.43 31.91 -40.03
CA LYS A 124 -17.86 31.91 -38.62
C LYS A 124 -17.93 30.50 -38.05
N ALA A 125 -18.48 29.55 -38.81
CA ALA A 125 -18.56 28.17 -38.41
C ALA A 125 -17.15 27.51 -38.24
N GLU A 126 -16.25 27.82 -39.18
CA GLU A 126 -14.86 27.35 -39.12
C GLU A 126 -14.11 27.90 -37.87
N ILE A 127 -14.25 29.22 -37.62
CA ILE A 127 -13.66 29.85 -36.42
C ILE A 127 -14.21 29.22 -35.13
N GLU A 128 -15.51 28.94 -35.06
CA GLU A 128 -16.14 28.35 -33.90
C GLU A 128 -15.69 26.89 -33.69
N ASN A 129 -15.58 26.14 -34.76
CA ASN A 129 -15.04 24.78 -34.73
C ASN A 129 -13.59 24.77 -34.23
N MET A 130 -12.71 25.62 -34.75
CA MET A 130 -11.33 25.76 -34.27
C MET A 130 -11.26 26.14 -32.80
N LYS A 131 -12.09 27.05 -32.30
CA LYS A 131 -12.17 27.40 -30.89
C LYS A 131 -12.57 26.20 -30.04
N THR A 132 -13.55 25.43 -30.48
CA THR A 132 -14.00 24.20 -29.77
C THR A 132 -12.87 23.18 -29.67
N ILE A 133 -12.14 22.96 -30.77
CA ILE A 133 -10.98 22.05 -30.78
C ILE A 133 -9.90 22.56 -29.83
N ILE A 134 -9.52 23.84 -29.86
CA ILE A 134 -8.51 24.42 -28.98
C ILE A 134 -8.93 24.30 -27.50
N ASN A 135 -10.20 24.57 -27.20
CA ASN A 135 -10.71 24.45 -25.82
C ASN A 135 -10.71 23.00 -25.34
N GLY A 136 -11.06 22.05 -26.20
CA GLY A 136 -10.98 20.63 -25.90
C GLY A 136 -9.53 20.15 -25.59
N LEU A 137 -8.59 20.60 -26.44
CA LEU A 137 -7.17 20.31 -26.24
C LEU A 137 -6.60 20.93 -24.94
N LYS A 138 -6.99 22.17 -24.62
CA LYS A 138 -6.60 22.81 -23.35
C LYS A 138 -7.15 22.09 -22.14
N ALA A 139 -8.41 21.66 -22.18
CA ALA A 139 -9.02 20.89 -21.09
C ALA A 139 -8.31 19.54 -20.88
N ALA A 140 -7.95 18.86 -21.99
CA ALA A 140 -7.17 17.62 -21.92
C ALA A 140 -5.76 17.85 -21.35
N GLU A 141 -5.06 18.92 -21.74
CA GLU A 141 -3.74 19.27 -21.20
C GLU A 141 -3.81 19.58 -19.71
N GLU A 142 -4.82 20.32 -19.25
CA GLU A 142 -5.03 20.60 -17.83
C GLU A 142 -5.35 19.33 -17.03
N SER A 143 -6.18 18.46 -17.57
CA SER A 143 -6.48 17.15 -16.95
C SER A 143 -5.21 16.29 -16.81
N ASN A 144 -4.40 16.22 -17.87
CA ASN A 144 -3.14 15.48 -17.83
C ASN A 144 -2.16 16.08 -16.81
N LYS A 145 -2.08 17.42 -16.72
CA LYS A 145 -1.24 18.08 -15.72
C LYS A 145 -1.66 17.74 -14.30
N LYS A 146 -2.97 17.81 -14.00
CA LYS A 146 -3.50 17.38 -12.69
C LYS A 146 -3.21 15.90 -12.40
N GLY A 147 -3.33 15.05 -13.40
CA GLY A 147 -2.97 13.63 -13.29
C GLY A 147 -1.50 13.43 -12.88
N ILE A 148 -0.59 14.16 -13.54
CA ILE A 148 0.86 14.13 -13.21
C ILE A 148 1.11 14.65 -11.79
N GLU A 149 0.51 15.77 -11.39
CA GLU A 149 0.65 16.33 -10.03
C GLU A 149 0.16 15.33 -8.96
N ASN A 150 -0.92 14.62 -9.20
CA ASN A 150 -1.42 13.58 -8.30
C ASN A 150 -0.45 12.39 -8.19
N ILE A 151 0.13 11.95 -9.31
CA ILE A 151 1.12 10.87 -9.32
C ILE A 151 2.37 11.28 -8.55
N GLU A 152 2.84 12.51 -8.73
CA GLU A 152 3.99 13.05 -7.98
C GLU A 152 3.71 13.12 -6.47
N LEU A 153 2.49 13.48 -6.08
CA LEU A 153 2.07 13.47 -4.68
C LEU A 153 2.09 12.06 -4.10
N ILE A 154 1.49 11.10 -4.81
CA ILE A 154 1.47 9.69 -4.38
C ILE A 154 2.89 9.12 -4.33
N LYS A 155 3.76 9.49 -5.29
CA LYS A 155 5.16 9.08 -5.26
C LYS A 155 5.89 9.62 -4.03
N LYS A 156 5.76 10.90 -3.71
CA LYS A 156 6.35 11.49 -2.49
C LYS A 156 5.87 10.78 -1.23
N PHE A 157 4.58 10.46 -1.18
CA PHE A 157 4.02 9.66 -0.08
C PHE A 157 4.66 8.26 -0.04
N ALA A 158 4.77 7.56 -1.18
CA ALA A 158 5.38 6.24 -1.24
C ALA A 158 6.87 6.27 -0.84
N ASP A 159 7.63 7.26 -1.31
CA ASP A 159 9.05 7.44 -0.95
C ASP A 159 9.22 7.65 0.57
N TYR A 160 8.40 8.51 1.17
CA TYR A 160 8.44 8.77 2.59
C TYR A 160 7.99 7.54 3.40
N SER A 161 6.89 6.90 3.00
CA SER A 161 6.38 5.69 3.66
C SER A 161 7.36 4.52 3.55
N ASN A 162 8.06 4.38 2.42
CA ASN A 162 9.11 3.38 2.27
C ASN A 162 10.27 3.58 3.24
N ASN A 163 10.62 4.82 3.55
CA ASN A 163 11.65 5.11 4.56
C ASN A 163 11.18 4.73 5.97
N LEU A 164 9.91 5.00 6.30
CA LEU A 164 9.34 4.69 7.60
C LEU A 164 9.09 3.18 7.79
N PHE A 165 8.56 2.51 6.76
CA PHE A 165 8.15 1.11 6.78
C PHE A 165 9.07 0.21 5.95
N SER A 166 10.38 0.50 5.92
CA SER A 166 11.36 -0.18 5.05
C SER A 166 11.36 -1.71 5.20
N GLN A 167 11.14 -2.19 6.41
CA GLN A 167 11.13 -3.62 6.77
C GLN A 167 9.73 -4.17 7.02
N THR A 168 8.69 -3.34 6.84
CA THR A 168 7.31 -3.69 7.16
C THR A 168 6.45 -3.61 5.91
N THR A 169 5.60 -4.59 5.72
CA THR A 169 4.52 -4.59 4.74
C THR A 169 3.21 -4.36 5.46
N LEU A 170 2.40 -3.46 4.95
CA LEU A 170 1.06 -3.20 5.47
C LEU A 170 0.04 -3.97 4.62
N ILE A 171 -0.87 -4.69 5.29
CA ILE A 171 -1.94 -5.42 4.64
C ILE A 171 -3.26 -4.94 5.24
N ARG A 172 -4.12 -4.38 4.40
CA ARG A 172 -5.45 -3.96 4.79
C ARG A 172 -6.41 -5.12 4.68
N VAL A 173 -7.14 -5.41 5.74
CA VAL A 173 -8.32 -6.28 5.80
C VAL A 173 -9.53 -5.48 6.27
N ASN A 174 -10.74 -6.03 6.21
CA ASN A 174 -11.94 -5.29 6.60
C ASN A 174 -11.91 -4.84 8.06
N SER A 175 -11.36 -5.67 8.94
CA SER A 175 -11.30 -5.42 10.39
C SER A 175 -10.16 -4.50 10.83
N GLY A 176 -9.15 -4.26 9.98
CA GLY A 176 -8.01 -3.45 10.41
C GLY A 176 -6.81 -3.46 9.48
N LEU A 177 -5.68 -3.09 10.05
CA LEU A 177 -4.40 -2.98 9.37
C LEU A 177 -3.39 -3.95 10.00
N VAL A 178 -2.96 -4.91 9.20
CA VAL A 178 -1.91 -5.89 9.55
C VAL A 178 -0.55 -5.30 9.23
N TYR A 179 0.38 -5.38 10.16
CA TYR A 179 1.77 -5.02 9.94
C TYR A 179 2.68 -6.24 10.07
N ALA A 180 3.23 -6.67 8.96
CA ALA A 180 4.06 -7.87 8.86
C ALA A 180 5.49 -7.51 8.42
N LYS A 181 6.49 -8.22 8.95
CA LYS A 181 7.87 -8.06 8.48
C LYS A 181 8.02 -8.66 7.09
N LYS A 182 8.74 -7.97 6.21
CA LYS A 182 8.96 -8.41 4.81
C LYS A 182 9.67 -9.76 4.72
N ASP A 183 10.59 -10.04 5.59
CA ASP A 183 11.36 -11.29 5.66
C ASP A 183 10.57 -12.50 6.18
N CYS A 184 9.35 -12.27 6.70
CA CYS A 184 8.46 -13.36 7.11
C CYS A 184 7.65 -13.96 5.95
N PHE A 185 7.66 -13.34 4.77
CA PHE A 185 6.94 -13.86 3.60
C PHE A 185 7.82 -14.86 2.83
N ARG A 186 7.26 -16.02 2.49
CA ARG A 186 7.94 -17.03 1.65
C ARG A 186 8.03 -16.60 0.18
N ASN A 187 7.03 -15.88 -0.29
CA ASN A 187 6.99 -15.32 -1.63
C ASN A 187 7.40 -13.84 -1.60
N SER A 188 7.93 -13.33 -2.70
CA SER A 188 8.23 -11.90 -2.76
C SER A 188 6.96 -11.07 -2.66
N ILE A 189 7.06 -9.89 -2.08
CA ILE A 189 5.91 -8.98 -1.91
C ILE A 189 5.33 -8.57 -3.27
N GLU A 190 6.17 -8.45 -4.30
CA GLU A 190 5.73 -8.17 -5.67
C GLU A 190 4.81 -9.28 -6.21
N GLN A 191 5.17 -10.56 -5.97
CA GLN A 191 4.32 -11.69 -6.35
C GLN A 191 2.99 -11.70 -5.59
N ILE A 192 3.04 -11.41 -4.29
CA ILE A 192 1.84 -11.35 -3.45
C ILE A 192 0.96 -10.16 -3.86
N SER A 193 1.52 -9.01 -4.19
CA SER A 193 0.76 -7.83 -4.61
C SER A 193 -0.02 -8.05 -5.90
N MET A 194 0.47 -8.91 -6.80
CA MET A 194 -0.27 -9.33 -8.00
C MET A 194 -1.53 -10.15 -7.67
N LEU A 195 -1.64 -10.70 -6.47
CA LEU A 195 -2.81 -11.44 -6.03
C LEU A 195 -3.93 -10.55 -5.48
N THR A 196 -3.64 -9.28 -5.21
CA THR A 196 -4.58 -8.34 -4.58
C THR A 196 -5.87 -8.15 -5.40
N ASP A 197 -5.77 -8.13 -6.74
CA ASP A 197 -6.93 -8.02 -7.64
C ASP A 197 -7.59 -9.37 -7.93
N SER A 198 -7.08 -10.45 -7.36
CA SER A 198 -7.64 -11.78 -7.52
C SER A 198 -8.88 -11.98 -6.63
N LYS A 199 -9.66 -13.05 -6.91
CA LYS A 199 -10.74 -13.47 -6.02
C LYS A 199 -10.25 -14.18 -4.75
N ARG A 200 -8.94 -14.22 -4.53
CA ARG A 200 -8.33 -14.93 -3.40
C ARG A 200 -8.61 -14.21 -2.09
N ASN A 201 -8.62 -14.99 -1.04
CA ASN A 201 -8.70 -14.49 0.32
C ASN A 201 -7.34 -14.64 1.00
N ILE A 202 -7.15 -13.84 2.02
CA ILE A 202 -6.09 -14.03 3.01
C ILE A 202 -6.69 -14.66 4.26
N THR A 203 -5.98 -15.62 4.80
CA THR A 203 -6.28 -16.17 6.12
C THR A 203 -5.17 -15.77 7.05
N ILE A 204 -5.51 -15.09 8.15
CA ILE A 204 -4.56 -14.56 9.11
C ILE A 204 -4.92 -15.09 10.50
N PHE A 205 -3.92 -15.69 11.14
CA PHE A 205 -3.94 -15.91 12.58
C PHE A 205 -3.09 -14.84 13.25
N GLU A 206 -3.63 -14.14 14.25
CA GLU A 206 -3.09 -12.86 14.68
C GLU A 206 -3.43 -12.49 16.12
N THR A 207 -2.75 -11.47 16.61
CA THR A 207 -3.07 -10.81 17.88
C THR A 207 -3.42 -9.35 17.60
N VAL A 208 -4.50 -8.86 18.21
CA VAL A 208 -4.84 -7.43 18.19
C VAL A 208 -3.86 -6.68 19.09
N SER A 209 -3.04 -5.83 18.49
CA SER A 209 -2.04 -5.06 19.24
C SER A 209 -2.60 -3.77 19.82
N SER A 210 -3.49 -3.11 19.09
CA SER A 210 -4.19 -1.92 19.56
C SER A 210 -5.42 -1.61 18.69
N ILE A 211 -6.30 -0.77 19.20
CA ILE A 211 -7.49 -0.28 18.48
C ILE A 211 -7.33 1.22 18.27
N ILE A 212 -7.53 1.68 17.04
CA ILE A 212 -7.46 3.10 16.69
C ILE A 212 -8.75 3.79 17.09
N GLU A 213 -8.77 4.48 18.20
CA GLU A 213 -9.94 5.20 18.67
C GLU A 213 -10.29 6.39 17.78
N LYS A 214 -9.27 7.16 17.36
CA LYS A 214 -9.39 8.35 16.51
C LYS A 214 -8.22 8.46 15.56
N THR A 215 -8.47 9.02 14.39
CA THR A 215 -7.42 9.38 13.43
C THR A 215 -7.14 10.89 13.48
N HIS A 216 -5.89 11.27 13.27
CA HIS A 216 -5.43 12.67 13.27
C HIS A 216 -5.63 13.40 11.94
N GLN A 217 -6.51 12.90 11.07
CA GLN A 217 -6.75 13.46 9.72
C GLN A 217 -6.98 14.98 9.69
N ASN A 218 -7.61 15.51 10.73
CA ASN A 218 -7.97 16.93 10.82
C ASN A 218 -7.06 17.74 11.78
N ASP A 219 -6.08 17.10 12.39
CA ASP A 219 -5.21 17.78 13.34
C ASP A 219 -4.13 18.56 12.58
N SER A 220 -3.94 19.81 12.97
CA SER A 220 -2.88 20.62 12.40
C SER A 220 -1.54 20.24 13.04
N MET A 221 -0.55 19.86 12.23
CA MET A 221 0.82 19.65 12.71
C MET A 221 1.41 20.90 13.40
N MET A 222 0.85 22.08 13.16
CA MET A 222 1.25 23.33 13.81
C MET A 222 0.83 23.42 15.29
N SER A 223 -0.05 22.52 15.76
CA SER A 223 -0.47 22.47 17.17
C SER A 223 0.46 21.63 18.06
N LEU A 224 1.45 20.91 17.46
CA LEU A 224 2.39 20.08 18.20
C LEU A 224 3.33 20.95 19.05
N LYS A 225 3.40 20.65 20.34
CA LYS A 225 4.32 21.27 21.26
C LYS A 225 5.64 20.51 21.32
N THR A 226 6.71 21.19 21.66
CA THR A 226 8.03 20.55 21.82
C THR A 226 8.03 19.43 22.86
N GLU A 227 7.12 19.50 23.82
CA GLU A 227 6.93 18.51 24.90
C GLU A 227 6.36 17.19 24.35
N ASP A 228 5.68 17.22 23.20
CA ASP A 228 5.02 16.08 22.58
C ASP A 228 5.94 15.33 21.59
N ILE A 229 7.26 15.58 21.64
CA ILE A 229 8.24 15.03 20.68
C ILE A 229 8.17 13.49 20.58
N TYR A 230 7.83 12.80 21.66
CA TYR A 230 7.66 11.35 21.70
C TYR A 230 6.43 10.86 20.91
N ALA A 231 5.41 11.69 20.78
CA ALA A 231 4.18 11.37 20.06
C ALA A 231 4.24 11.71 18.57
N ILE A 232 5.19 12.57 18.15
CA ILE A 232 5.32 13.02 16.76
C ILE A 232 5.37 11.86 15.75
N PRO A 233 6.17 10.79 15.96
CA PRO A 233 6.22 9.70 15.00
C PRO A 233 4.87 9.00 14.80
N SER A 234 4.13 8.76 15.88
CA SER A 234 2.81 8.10 15.78
C SER A 234 1.78 9.02 15.12
N ILE A 235 1.77 10.30 15.45
CA ILE A 235 0.87 11.30 14.84
C ILE A 235 1.14 11.42 13.33
N ILE A 236 2.40 11.48 12.92
CA ILE A 236 2.76 11.57 11.49
C ILE A 236 2.35 10.29 10.76
N ASN A 237 2.61 9.13 11.34
CA ASN A 237 2.23 7.85 10.74
C ASN A 237 0.71 7.75 10.58
N ASP A 238 -0.04 8.10 11.61
CA ASP A 238 -1.49 8.11 11.60
C ASP A 238 -2.04 9.11 10.56
N LEU A 239 -1.58 10.36 10.59
CA LEU A 239 -1.97 11.38 9.64
C LEU A 239 -1.72 10.93 8.19
N MET A 240 -0.55 10.35 7.92
CA MET A 240 -0.20 9.87 6.58
C MET A 240 -1.07 8.70 6.14
N LEU A 241 -1.18 7.66 6.97
CA LEU A 241 -1.92 6.46 6.60
C LEU A 241 -3.43 6.74 6.48
N SER A 242 -3.96 7.60 7.34
CA SER A 242 -5.38 7.98 7.31
C SER A 242 -5.71 8.89 6.11
N SER A 243 -4.79 9.81 5.72
CA SER A 243 -4.98 10.67 4.55
C SER A 243 -5.11 9.89 3.23
N PHE A 244 -4.54 8.69 3.16
CA PHE A 244 -4.66 7.78 2.01
C PHE A 244 -5.66 6.64 2.25
N ASN A 245 -6.51 6.73 3.27
CA ASN A 245 -7.48 5.69 3.66
C ASN A 245 -6.86 4.30 3.96
N ILE A 246 -5.57 4.26 4.29
CA ILE A 246 -4.87 3.04 4.68
C ILE A 246 -5.21 2.69 6.12
N LEU A 247 -5.33 3.68 7.00
CA LEU A 247 -5.75 3.56 8.39
C LEU A 247 -7.07 4.30 8.60
N LYS A 248 -7.99 3.72 9.37
CA LYS A 248 -9.32 4.29 9.67
C LYS A 248 -9.60 4.25 11.16
N GLU A 249 -10.55 5.06 11.61
CA GLU A 249 -11.08 4.96 12.96
C GLU A 249 -11.69 3.58 13.21
N LYS A 250 -11.52 3.07 14.40
CA LYS A 250 -11.91 1.73 14.87
C LYS A 250 -11.14 0.58 14.19
N ASP A 251 -10.14 0.88 13.37
CA ASP A 251 -9.26 -0.16 12.88
C ASP A 251 -8.50 -0.81 14.02
N ARG A 252 -8.31 -2.10 13.90
CA ARG A 252 -7.39 -2.85 14.73
C ARG A 252 -6.02 -2.86 14.09
N LEU A 253 -5.01 -2.54 14.86
CA LEU A 253 -3.62 -2.78 14.48
C LEU A 253 -3.27 -4.24 14.84
N ILE A 254 -2.93 -4.99 13.83
CA ILE A 254 -2.88 -6.45 13.88
C ILE A 254 -1.45 -6.92 13.70
N LYS A 255 -0.99 -7.71 14.65
CA LYS A 255 0.30 -8.39 14.55
C LYS A 255 0.08 -9.84 14.14
N PRO A 256 0.44 -10.22 12.91
CA PRO A 256 0.21 -11.58 12.45
C PRO A 256 1.17 -12.57 13.11
N ILE A 257 0.67 -13.75 13.40
CA ILE A 257 1.42 -14.93 13.82
C ILE A 257 1.64 -15.82 12.61
N ALA A 258 0.59 -16.03 11.80
CA ALA A 258 0.66 -16.74 10.54
C ALA A 258 -0.24 -16.09 9.50
N ILE A 259 0.20 -16.13 8.22
CA ILE A 259 -0.53 -15.58 7.07
C ILE A 259 -0.55 -16.61 5.96
N PHE A 260 -1.74 -16.88 5.41
CA PHE A 260 -1.95 -17.79 4.30
C PHE A 260 -2.68 -17.06 3.16
N PHE A 261 -2.22 -17.24 1.92
CA PHE A 261 -2.87 -16.74 0.72
C PHE A 261 -3.54 -17.92 0.01
N GLU A 262 -4.89 -17.91 -0.03
CA GLU A 262 -5.71 -19.01 -0.60
C GLU A 262 -6.10 -18.76 -2.06
#